data_aefd6ece13472203c554f0726a70f7c4
#
_entry.id   aefd6ece13472203c554f0726a70f7c4
#
_cell.length_a   1.000
_cell.length_b   1.000
_cell.length_c   1.000
_cell.angle_alpha   90.00
_cell.angle_beta   90.00
_cell.angle_gamma   90.00
#
_symmetry.space_group_name_H-M   'P 1'
#
loop_
_entity.id
_entity.type
_entity.pdbx_description
1 polymer ?
#
loop_
_entity_poly.entity_id
_entity_poly.type
_entity_poly.pdbx_seq_one_letter_code
_entity_poly.pdbx_strand_id
1 'polypeptide(L)'
;MAVDLTSRHVVDGDWLEANLEDHDLVILDSTVVLDPDTWNANSGREAWEESHIPGSAFVDLISEFSDPAGDVGLPEGVRAYRLPSPEAFAEAISAYGVSNDTPVVVYDTTAGMWASRLWWLLRVHGHENVAVLDGGWEKWEQEGRPVSSEPAPAAADGGFQPAFHPELVATKEEVIAAVDGDGVTLVNALWPELFRGEAKTPLERPGRIPGSVNVPFTETANEDGTLK
;
A
#
# COMPACT_ATOMS: atom_id res chain seq x y z
N MET A 1 0.35 8.05 26.53
CA MET A 1 0.26 9.21 25.61
C MET A 1 -0.25 8.63 24.31
N ALA A 2 -1.16 9.32 23.64
CA ALA A 2 -1.63 8.83 22.33
C ALA A 2 -0.44 8.73 21.35
N VAL A 3 -0.42 7.69 20.54
CA VAL A 3 0.58 7.49 19.48
C VAL A 3 0.41 8.59 18.43
N ASP A 4 1.51 9.21 18.01
CA ASP A 4 1.54 10.22 16.95
C ASP A 4 2.57 9.81 15.90
N LEU A 5 2.11 9.53 14.69
CA LEU A 5 2.91 9.13 13.53
C LEU A 5 3.00 10.23 12.46
N THR A 6 2.40 11.41 12.68
CA THR A 6 2.34 12.48 11.68
C THR A 6 3.71 12.98 11.20
N SER A 7 4.74 12.83 12.03
CA SER A 7 6.14 13.14 11.70
C SER A 7 6.97 11.91 11.29
N ARG A 8 6.37 10.72 11.25
CA ARG A 8 7.04 9.45 10.95
C ARG A 8 6.33 8.77 9.80
N HIS A 9 7.05 8.47 8.74
CA HIS A 9 6.50 7.71 7.61
C HIS A 9 6.78 6.21 7.73
N VAL A 10 7.72 5.85 8.60
CA VAL A 10 8.18 4.47 8.80
C VAL A 10 8.39 4.23 10.30
N VAL A 11 8.03 3.03 10.77
CA VAL A 11 8.32 2.53 12.12
C VAL A 11 8.99 1.17 12.02
N ASP A 12 9.89 0.86 12.96
CA ASP A 12 10.53 -0.44 13.04
C ASP A 12 9.73 -1.45 13.88
N GLY A 13 10.17 -2.72 13.84
CA GLY A 13 9.53 -3.81 14.59
C GLY A 13 9.59 -3.60 16.11
N ASP A 14 10.68 -3.03 16.65
CA ASP A 14 10.80 -2.77 18.09
C ASP A 14 9.75 -1.77 18.55
N TRP A 15 9.56 -0.71 17.76
CA TRP A 15 8.55 0.29 18.06
C TRP A 15 7.13 -0.33 17.99
N LEU A 16 6.82 -1.11 16.95
CA LEU A 16 5.50 -1.70 16.81
C LEU A 16 5.22 -2.70 17.93
N GLU A 17 6.18 -3.59 18.25
CA GLU A 17 6.02 -4.57 19.34
C GLU A 17 5.75 -3.89 20.69
N ALA A 18 6.44 -2.78 20.97
CA ALA A 18 6.23 -2.02 22.21
C ALA A 18 4.85 -1.32 22.27
N ASN A 19 4.14 -1.18 21.15
CA ASN A 19 2.84 -0.52 21.06
C ASN A 19 1.68 -1.45 20.68
N LEU A 20 1.88 -2.77 20.61
CA LEU A 20 0.82 -3.74 20.26
C LEU A 20 -0.41 -3.69 21.20
N GLU A 21 -0.21 -3.30 22.44
CA GLU A 21 -1.29 -3.20 23.44
C GLU A 21 -1.97 -1.81 23.45
N ASP A 22 -1.56 -0.88 22.59
CA ASP A 22 -2.23 0.42 22.48
C ASP A 22 -3.54 0.24 21.70
N HIS A 23 -4.66 0.35 22.40
CA HIS A 23 -6.00 0.13 21.82
C HIS A 23 -6.45 1.20 20.82
N ASP A 24 -5.73 2.33 20.75
CA ASP A 24 -6.01 3.38 19.78
C ASP A 24 -5.24 3.13 18.46
N LEU A 25 -4.20 2.27 18.47
CA LEU A 25 -3.41 1.93 17.30
C LEU A 25 -4.15 0.91 16.43
N VAL A 26 -4.34 1.23 15.16
CA VAL A 26 -4.86 0.29 14.13
C VAL A 26 -3.71 -0.23 13.30
N ILE A 27 -3.60 -1.56 13.18
CA ILE A 27 -2.56 -2.25 12.40
C ILE A 27 -3.25 -2.93 11.21
N LEU A 28 -2.81 -2.65 9.99
CA LEU A 28 -3.45 -3.14 8.77
C LEU A 28 -2.44 -3.91 7.90
N ASP A 29 -2.80 -5.15 7.56
CA ASP A 29 -2.13 -5.93 6.51
C ASP A 29 -2.79 -5.63 5.17
N SER A 30 -2.00 -5.23 4.19
CA SER A 30 -2.48 -4.87 2.84
C SER A 30 -1.88 -5.75 1.75
N THR A 31 -1.48 -6.98 2.09
CA THR A 31 -0.80 -7.90 1.19
C THR A 31 -1.66 -8.26 -0.02
N VAL A 32 -1.06 -8.11 -1.20
CA VAL A 32 -1.57 -8.67 -2.46
C VAL A 32 -0.53 -9.66 -3.00
N VAL A 33 -0.99 -10.84 -3.35
CA VAL A 33 -0.17 -11.88 -3.98
C VAL A 33 -0.24 -11.71 -5.48
N LEU A 34 0.83 -11.18 -6.08
CA LEU A 34 0.94 -10.99 -7.52
C LEU A 34 1.69 -12.15 -8.16
N ASP A 35 1.05 -12.82 -9.11
CA ASP A 35 1.72 -13.80 -9.96
C ASP A 35 2.55 -13.07 -11.05
N PRO A 36 3.87 -13.16 -11.02
CA PRO A 36 4.73 -12.42 -11.94
C PRO A 36 4.65 -12.89 -13.40
N ASP A 37 4.18 -14.11 -13.65
CA ASP A 37 4.06 -14.68 -14.99
C ASP A 37 2.74 -14.32 -15.66
N THR A 38 1.65 -14.31 -14.90
CA THR A 38 0.29 -14.06 -15.39
C THR A 38 -0.23 -12.66 -15.08
N TRP A 39 0.40 -11.96 -14.14
CA TRP A 39 -0.04 -10.68 -13.58
C TRP A 39 -1.39 -10.77 -12.83
N ASN A 40 -1.82 -11.97 -12.51
CA ASN A 40 -3.00 -12.15 -11.67
C ASN A 40 -2.70 -11.70 -10.25
N ALA A 41 -3.59 -10.86 -9.74
CA ALA A 41 -3.53 -10.37 -8.38
C ALA A 41 -4.57 -11.10 -7.53
N ASN A 42 -4.11 -11.70 -6.44
CA ASN A 42 -4.95 -12.40 -5.47
C ASN A 42 -4.84 -11.72 -4.09
N SER A 43 -5.89 -11.85 -3.31
CA SER A 43 -5.89 -11.39 -1.92
C SER A 43 -4.90 -12.19 -1.07
N GLY A 44 -4.17 -11.53 -0.19
CA GLY A 44 -3.30 -12.16 0.80
C GLY A 44 -4.03 -12.67 2.04
N ARG A 45 -5.36 -12.56 2.09
CA ARG A 45 -6.19 -12.86 3.27
C ARG A 45 -5.95 -14.26 3.85
N GLU A 46 -5.85 -15.29 3.00
CA GLU A 46 -5.66 -16.67 3.45
C GLU A 46 -4.35 -16.83 4.27
N ALA A 47 -3.25 -16.23 3.79
CA ALA A 47 -1.99 -16.24 4.53
C ALA A 47 -2.07 -15.43 5.83
N TRP A 48 -2.77 -14.29 5.81
CA TRP A 48 -3.02 -13.50 7.02
C TRP A 48 -3.85 -14.29 8.05
N GLU A 49 -4.87 -15.04 7.65
CA GLU A 49 -5.68 -15.88 8.53
C GLU A 49 -4.86 -17.01 9.19
N GLU A 50 -3.83 -17.49 8.50
CA GLU A 50 -2.90 -18.49 9.07
C GLU A 50 -1.96 -17.89 10.11
N SER A 51 -1.38 -16.72 9.82
CA SER A 51 -0.42 -16.04 10.72
C SER A 51 -0.27 -14.56 10.37
N HIS A 52 -0.38 -13.70 11.39
CA HIS A 52 -0.28 -12.24 11.23
C HIS A 52 0.24 -11.55 12.51
N ILE A 53 0.53 -10.26 12.43
CA ILE A 53 0.90 -9.43 13.58
C ILE A 53 -0.31 -9.33 14.53
N PRO A 54 -0.15 -9.61 15.85
CA PRO A 54 -1.26 -9.60 16.80
C PRO A 54 -2.07 -8.29 16.74
N GLY A 55 -3.39 -8.41 16.70
CA GLY A 55 -4.31 -7.26 16.64
C GLY A 55 -4.44 -6.62 15.27
N SER A 56 -3.72 -7.09 14.26
CA SER A 56 -3.89 -6.55 12.90
C SER A 56 -5.20 -7.00 12.25
N ALA A 57 -5.70 -6.18 11.32
CA ALA A 57 -6.79 -6.52 10.42
C ALA A 57 -6.27 -6.58 8.98
N PHE A 58 -6.86 -7.46 8.17
CA PHE A 58 -6.55 -7.56 6.75
C PHE A 58 -7.44 -6.63 5.93
N VAL A 59 -6.84 -5.80 5.10
CA VAL A 59 -7.52 -4.93 4.13
C VAL A 59 -7.30 -5.45 2.70
N ASP A 60 -8.37 -5.60 1.94
CA ASP A 60 -8.27 -6.08 0.57
C ASP A 60 -8.13 -4.89 -0.40
N LEU A 61 -6.89 -4.62 -0.82
CA LEU A 61 -6.60 -3.54 -1.78
C LEU A 61 -7.30 -3.71 -3.13
N ILE A 62 -7.65 -4.96 -3.50
CA ILE A 62 -8.27 -5.25 -4.79
C ILE A 62 -9.75 -4.90 -4.76
N SER A 63 -10.48 -5.39 -3.77
CA SER A 63 -11.94 -5.30 -3.72
C SER A 63 -12.45 -4.09 -2.93
N GLU A 64 -11.72 -3.61 -1.92
CA GLU A 64 -12.17 -2.56 -1.00
C GLU A 64 -11.53 -1.20 -1.30
N PHE A 65 -10.27 -1.19 -1.76
CA PHE A 65 -9.45 0.03 -1.91
C PHE A 65 -9.03 0.32 -3.37
N SER A 66 -9.77 -0.23 -4.33
CA SER A 66 -9.58 0.06 -5.76
C SER A 66 -10.93 0.22 -6.47
N ASP A 67 -11.01 1.19 -7.40
CA ASP A 67 -12.20 1.34 -8.24
C ASP A 67 -12.19 0.26 -9.35
N PRO A 68 -13.14 -0.70 -9.35
CA PRO A 68 -13.18 -1.78 -10.33
C PRO A 68 -13.42 -1.29 -11.77
N ALA A 69 -13.90 -0.06 -11.96
CA ALA A 69 -14.05 0.53 -13.29
C ALA A 69 -12.70 0.70 -14.02
N GLY A 70 -11.58 0.69 -13.28
CA GLY A 70 -10.24 0.70 -13.85
C GLY A 70 -9.86 -0.59 -14.58
N ASP A 71 -10.48 -1.71 -14.22
CA ASP A 71 -10.15 -3.04 -14.75
C ASP A 71 -10.86 -3.35 -16.08
N VAL A 72 -11.74 -2.47 -16.54
CA VAL A 72 -12.49 -2.65 -17.81
C VAL A 72 -11.52 -2.68 -18.99
N GLY A 73 -11.56 -3.79 -19.72
CA GLY A 73 -10.68 -4.02 -20.88
C GLY A 73 -9.33 -4.64 -20.56
N LEU A 74 -9.02 -4.93 -19.29
CA LEU A 74 -7.86 -5.72 -18.91
C LEU A 74 -8.18 -7.22 -18.98
N PRO A 75 -7.15 -8.10 -19.13
CA PRO A 75 -7.32 -9.54 -19.00
C PRO A 75 -7.86 -9.93 -17.62
N GLU A 76 -8.57 -11.08 -17.56
CA GLU A 76 -9.08 -11.60 -16.29
C GLU A 76 -7.96 -11.75 -15.25
N GLY A 77 -8.19 -11.31 -14.03
CA GLY A 77 -7.23 -11.36 -12.92
C GLY A 77 -6.24 -10.19 -12.87
N VAL A 78 -6.07 -9.46 -13.96
CA VAL A 78 -5.21 -8.26 -13.99
C VAL A 78 -5.96 -7.06 -13.41
N ARG A 79 -5.29 -6.26 -12.58
CA ARG A 79 -5.88 -5.10 -11.90
C ARG A 79 -5.18 -3.80 -12.27
N ALA A 80 -5.97 -2.74 -12.48
CA ALA A 80 -5.45 -1.39 -12.71
C ALA A 80 -5.15 -0.63 -11.41
N TYR A 81 -5.69 -1.09 -10.29
CA TYR A 81 -5.58 -0.42 -8.98
C TYR A 81 -5.95 1.07 -9.05
N ARG A 82 -7.03 1.39 -9.78
CA ARG A 82 -7.50 2.75 -9.90
C ARG A 82 -7.89 3.31 -8.53
N LEU A 83 -7.61 4.59 -8.32
CA LEU A 83 -7.95 5.31 -7.10
C LEU A 83 -9.47 5.25 -6.84
N PRO A 84 -9.92 4.80 -5.65
CA PRO A 84 -11.33 4.87 -5.28
C PRO A 84 -11.80 6.31 -5.09
N SER A 85 -13.11 6.55 -5.15
CA SER A 85 -13.64 7.86 -4.79
C SER A 85 -13.42 8.16 -3.31
N PRO A 86 -13.38 9.45 -2.89
CA PRO A 86 -13.24 9.80 -1.49
C PRO A 86 -14.29 9.16 -0.58
N GLU A 87 -15.53 9.05 -1.06
CA GLU A 87 -16.64 8.46 -0.31
C GLU A 87 -16.46 6.94 -0.15
N ALA A 88 -16.08 6.24 -1.23
CA ALA A 88 -15.83 4.80 -1.18
C ALA A 88 -14.64 4.47 -0.29
N PHE A 89 -13.56 5.27 -0.36
CA PHE A 89 -12.42 5.11 0.53
C PHE A 89 -12.80 5.32 2.00
N ALA A 90 -13.57 6.40 2.29
CA ALA A 90 -14.00 6.72 3.65
C ALA A 90 -14.86 5.63 4.25
N GLU A 91 -15.83 5.08 3.50
CA GLU A 91 -16.65 3.95 3.92
C GLU A 91 -15.78 2.72 4.24
N ALA A 92 -14.89 2.35 3.34
CA ALA A 92 -14.03 1.19 3.51
C ALA A 92 -13.11 1.33 4.74
N ILE A 93 -12.39 2.45 4.89
CA ILE A 93 -11.42 2.60 5.98
C ILE A 93 -12.10 2.79 7.35
N SER A 94 -13.29 3.41 7.40
CA SER A 94 -14.07 3.55 8.63
C SER A 94 -14.47 2.21 9.22
N ALA A 95 -14.72 1.20 8.38
CA ALA A 95 -15.08 -0.15 8.83
C ALA A 95 -13.96 -0.83 9.64
N TYR A 96 -12.71 -0.36 9.50
CA TYR A 96 -11.55 -0.81 10.27
C TYR A 96 -11.32 0.03 11.55
N GLY A 97 -12.25 0.89 11.93
CA GLY A 97 -12.16 1.74 13.13
C GLY A 97 -11.28 2.98 12.95
N VAL A 98 -10.90 3.30 11.71
CA VAL A 98 -10.04 4.46 11.44
C VAL A 98 -10.87 5.73 11.36
N SER A 99 -10.57 6.69 12.23
CA SER A 99 -11.02 8.09 12.21
C SER A 99 -9.93 8.98 11.63
N ASN A 100 -10.14 10.28 11.55
CA ASN A 100 -9.13 11.22 11.06
C ASN A 100 -7.86 11.30 11.94
N ASP A 101 -7.98 10.97 13.23
CA ASP A 101 -6.87 11.09 14.20
C ASP A 101 -6.29 9.73 14.62
N THR A 102 -6.90 8.61 14.22
CA THR A 102 -6.47 7.26 14.59
C THR A 102 -5.04 6.99 14.09
N PRO A 103 -4.07 6.59 14.94
CA PRO A 103 -2.76 6.16 14.46
C PRO A 103 -2.88 4.84 13.70
N VAL A 104 -2.28 4.76 12.51
CA VAL A 104 -2.34 3.57 11.63
C VAL A 104 -0.94 3.11 11.29
N VAL A 105 -0.66 1.82 11.49
CA VAL A 105 0.52 1.15 10.92
C VAL A 105 0.07 0.20 9.84
N VAL A 106 0.70 0.29 8.67
CA VAL A 106 0.42 -0.57 7.52
C VAL A 106 1.62 -1.47 7.22
N TYR A 107 1.37 -2.72 6.87
CA TYR A 107 2.42 -3.65 6.47
C TYR A 107 1.97 -4.57 5.33
N ASP A 108 2.91 -5.28 4.73
CA ASP A 108 2.70 -6.32 3.75
C ASP A 108 3.80 -7.39 3.81
N THR A 109 3.73 -8.37 2.92
CA THR A 109 4.74 -9.43 2.72
C THR A 109 5.67 -9.16 1.54
N THR A 110 5.66 -7.96 0.95
CA THR A 110 6.39 -7.66 -0.30
C THR A 110 7.22 -6.38 -0.16
N ALA A 111 8.04 -6.32 0.88
CA ALA A 111 8.99 -5.23 1.14
C ALA A 111 8.36 -3.83 1.08
N GLY A 112 7.12 -3.69 1.55
CA GLY A 112 6.40 -2.41 1.62
C GLY A 112 5.75 -1.95 0.32
N MET A 113 5.73 -2.76 -0.74
CA MET A 113 5.13 -2.38 -2.03
C MET A 113 3.64 -2.06 -1.91
N TRP A 114 2.88 -2.92 -1.26
CA TRP A 114 1.45 -2.76 -1.07
C TRP A 114 1.11 -1.89 0.14
N ALA A 115 1.92 -1.98 1.20
CA ALA A 115 1.81 -1.11 2.36
C ALA A 115 1.99 0.36 1.99
N SER A 116 2.97 0.69 1.13
CA SER A 116 3.14 2.07 0.64
C SER A 116 1.97 2.55 -0.22
N ARG A 117 1.26 1.64 -0.93
CA ARG A 117 0.04 2.00 -1.63
C ARG A 117 -1.07 2.39 -0.65
N LEU A 118 -1.32 1.58 0.40
CA LEU A 118 -2.33 1.92 1.40
C LEU A 118 -1.96 3.19 2.17
N TRP A 119 -0.69 3.35 2.54
CA TRP A 119 -0.15 4.57 3.13
C TRP A 119 -0.42 5.80 2.26
N TRP A 120 -0.16 5.70 0.95
CA TRP A 120 -0.43 6.80 0.01
C TRP A 120 -1.93 7.06 -0.13
N LEU A 121 -2.78 6.02 -0.21
CA LEU A 121 -4.24 6.17 -0.25
C LEU A 121 -4.77 6.93 0.96
N LEU A 122 -4.31 6.58 2.17
CA LEU A 122 -4.66 7.30 3.40
C LEU A 122 -4.29 8.78 3.29
N ARG A 123 -3.09 9.11 2.87
CA ARG A 123 -2.61 10.49 2.72
C ARG A 123 -3.34 11.27 1.64
N VAL A 124 -3.62 10.64 0.50
CA VAL A 124 -4.42 11.27 -0.58
C VAL A 124 -5.81 11.65 -0.08
N HIS A 125 -6.36 10.89 0.85
CA HIS A 125 -7.68 11.17 1.44
C HIS A 125 -7.62 11.97 2.74
N GLY A 126 -6.44 12.49 3.11
CA GLY A 126 -6.26 13.44 4.20
C GLY A 126 -5.97 12.82 5.57
N HIS A 127 -5.54 11.55 5.61
CA HIS A 127 -5.10 10.91 6.85
C HIS A 127 -3.57 10.94 6.96
N GLU A 128 -3.06 11.78 7.88
CA GLU A 128 -1.60 11.99 8.05
C GLU A 128 -0.98 11.11 9.13
N ASN A 129 -1.78 10.54 10.05
CA ASN A 129 -1.30 9.77 11.21
C ASN A 129 -1.06 8.29 10.84
N VAL A 130 -0.23 8.05 9.81
CA VAL A 130 0.04 6.74 9.25
C VAL A 130 1.52 6.50 8.99
N ALA A 131 2.01 5.29 9.29
CA ALA A 131 3.37 4.83 8.99
C ALA A 131 3.36 3.42 8.38
N VAL A 132 4.42 3.11 7.63
CA VAL A 132 4.72 1.77 7.10
C VAL A 132 5.63 1.04 8.09
N LEU A 133 5.38 -0.24 8.34
CA LEU A 133 6.28 -1.11 9.09
C LEU A 133 7.53 -1.43 8.25
N ASP A 134 8.68 -1.04 8.70
CA ASP A 134 9.97 -1.30 8.05
C ASP A 134 10.31 -2.80 8.05
N GLY A 135 10.55 -3.35 6.87
CA GLY A 135 10.77 -4.79 6.68
C GLY A 135 9.49 -5.63 6.61
N GLY A 136 8.32 -5.05 6.91
CA GLY A 136 7.02 -5.72 6.81
C GLY A 136 6.90 -7.01 7.60
N TRP A 137 6.03 -7.92 7.13
CA TRP A 137 5.79 -9.21 7.76
C TRP A 137 7.02 -10.12 7.78
N GLU A 138 7.77 -10.19 6.68
CA GLU A 138 8.89 -11.11 6.56
C GLU A 138 9.96 -10.86 7.63
N LYS A 139 10.31 -9.60 7.87
CA LYS A 139 11.27 -9.23 8.91
C LYS A 139 10.71 -9.48 10.31
N TRP A 140 9.44 -9.15 10.53
CA TRP A 140 8.75 -9.41 11.80
C TRP A 140 8.84 -10.88 12.20
N GLU A 141 8.50 -11.78 11.27
CA GLU A 141 8.56 -13.24 11.48
C GLU A 141 10.00 -13.75 11.65
N GLN A 142 10.96 -13.29 10.83
CA GLN A 142 12.37 -13.68 10.92
C GLN A 142 13.02 -13.28 12.26
N GLU A 143 12.59 -12.19 12.86
CA GLU A 143 13.04 -11.74 14.18
C GLU A 143 12.37 -12.53 15.33
N GLY A 144 11.44 -13.44 15.02
CA GLY A 144 10.74 -14.26 16.01
C GLY A 144 9.80 -13.48 16.91
N ARG A 145 9.27 -12.37 16.39
CA ARG A 145 8.33 -11.51 17.12
C ARG A 145 6.96 -12.18 17.29
N PRO A 146 6.10 -11.68 18.19
CA PRO A 146 4.78 -12.28 18.44
C PRO A 146 3.94 -12.38 17.17
N VAL A 147 3.28 -13.52 16.99
CA VAL A 147 2.35 -13.78 15.89
C VAL A 147 1.01 -14.28 16.41
N SER A 148 -0.04 -14.11 15.64
CA SER A 148 -1.40 -14.53 15.96
C SER A 148 -2.09 -15.15 14.74
N SER A 149 -3.08 -16.00 14.99
CA SER A 149 -4.09 -16.43 14.01
C SER A 149 -5.51 -16.14 14.52
N GLU A 150 -5.61 -15.31 15.57
CA GLU A 150 -6.89 -14.89 16.10
C GLU A 150 -7.57 -13.90 15.13
N PRO A 151 -8.90 -13.93 15.04
CA PRO A 151 -9.62 -12.95 14.22
C PRO A 151 -9.26 -11.51 14.59
N ALA A 152 -9.27 -10.61 13.61
CA ALA A 152 -9.10 -9.19 13.86
C ALA A 152 -10.05 -8.70 14.96
N PRO A 153 -9.62 -7.77 15.83
CA PRO A 153 -10.50 -7.15 16.80
C PRO A 153 -11.72 -6.54 16.12
N ALA A 154 -12.90 -6.69 16.74
CA ALA A 154 -14.10 -6.01 16.24
C ALA A 154 -13.89 -4.50 16.39
N ALA A 155 -13.86 -3.78 15.26
CA ALA A 155 -13.75 -2.34 15.24
C ALA A 155 -15.15 -1.71 15.26
N ALA A 156 -15.30 -0.59 15.96
CA ALA A 156 -16.43 0.31 15.77
C ALA A 156 -16.19 1.12 14.47
N ASP A 157 -17.28 1.65 13.88
CA ASP A 157 -17.12 2.57 12.73
C ASP A 157 -16.30 3.79 13.16
N GLY A 158 -15.16 4.01 12.47
CA GLY A 158 -14.25 5.11 12.77
C GLY A 158 -14.81 6.47 12.37
N GLY A 159 -15.75 6.52 11.44
CA GLY A 159 -16.37 7.76 10.97
C GLY A 159 -15.40 8.68 10.24
N PHE A 160 -14.46 8.12 9.48
CA PHE A 160 -13.46 8.88 8.72
C PHE A 160 -14.11 9.88 7.77
N GLN A 161 -13.63 11.13 7.80
CA GLN A 161 -14.09 12.20 6.91
C GLN A 161 -12.98 12.54 5.91
N PRO A 162 -13.14 12.26 4.62
CA PRO A 162 -12.08 12.44 3.64
C PRO A 162 -11.82 13.93 3.36
N ALA A 163 -10.54 14.28 3.29
CA ALA A 163 -10.05 15.57 2.82
C ALA A 163 -9.11 15.31 1.63
N PHE A 164 -9.67 15.18 0.43
CA PHE A 164 -8.94 14.75 -0.75
C PHE A 164 -7.84 15.76 -1.16
N HIS A 165 -6.62 15.25 -1.38
CA HIS A 165 -5.42 15.98 -1.77
C HIS A 165 -5.07 15.73 -3.25
N PRO A 166 -5.66 16.46 -4.21
CA PRO A 166 -5.44 16.24 -5.64
C PRO A 166 -3.98 16.47 -6.05
N GLU A 167 -3.22 17.28 -5.33
CA GLU A 167 -1.80 17.53 -5.58
C GLU A 167 -0.89 16.31 -5.38
N LEU A 168 -1.38 15.26 -4.73
CA LEU A 168 -0.69 13.97 -4.57
C LEU A 168 -1.00 12.98 -5.70
N VAL A 169 -1.81 13.38 -6.69
CA VAL A 169 -2.25 12.52 -7.79
C VAL A 169 -2.00 13.22 -9.12
N ALA A 170 -1.05 12.71 -9.91
CA ALA A 170 -0.80 13.23 -11.24
C ALA A 170 -1.84 12.73 -12.25
N THR A 171 -2.45 13.64 -12.98
CA THR A 171 -3.35 13.32 -14.10
C THR A 171 -2.56 12.91 -15.35
N LYS A 172 -3.22 12.20 -16.27
CA LYS A 172 -2.62 11.85 -17.56
C LYS A 172 -2.15 13.08 -18.33
N GLU A 173 -2.93 14.15 -18.29
CA GLU A 173 -2.66 15.42 -18.97
C GLU A 173 -1.42 16.10 -18.39
N GLU A 174 -1.25 16.11 -17.07
CA GLU A 174 -0.05 16.60 -16.38
C GLU A 174 1.18 15.78 -16.74
N VAL A 175 1.06 14.44 -16.76
CA VAL A 175 2.17 13.56 -17.16
C VAL A 175 2.56 13.77 -18.62
N ILE A 176 1.59 13.94 -19.54
CA ILE A 176 1.88 14.26 -20.96
C ILE A 176 2.62 15.60 -21.06
N ALA A 177 2.18 16.63 -20.33
CA ALA A 177 2.85 17.92 -20.30
C ALA A 177 4.28 17.83 -19.73
N ALA A 178 4.51 16.95 -18.76
CA ALA A 178 5.81 16.75 -18.14
C ALA A 178 6.83 16.02 -19.05
N VAL A 179 6.36 15.24 -20.05
CA VAL A 179 7.25 14.54 -21.01
C VAL A 179 8.11 15.52 -21.80
N ASP A 180 7.52 16.64 -22.21
CA ASP A 180 8.20 17.67 -23.04
C ASP A 180 8.60 18.91 -22.21
N GLY A 181 8.34 18.90 -20.89
CA GLY A 181 8.56 20.03 -19.99
C GLY A 181 9.85 19.93 -19.19
N ASP A 182 10.34 21.07 -18.72
CA ASP A 182 11.48 21.17 -17.80
C ASP A 182 11.02 21.15 -16.33
N GLY A 183 11.86 20.63 -15.44
CA GLY A 183 11.69 20.75 -13.98
C GLY A 183 10.88 19.65 -13.32
N VAL A 184 10.38 18.66 -14.07
CA VAL A 184 9.70 17.45 -13.54
C VAL A 184 10.46 16.22 -13.94
N THR A 185 10.72 15.32 -12.97
CA THR A 185 11.30 14.01 -13.25
C THR A 185 10.20 12.95 -13.17
N LEU A 186 9.97 12.24 -14.27
CA LEU A 186 9.08 11.08 -14.29
C LEU A 186 9.85 9.85 -13.85
N VAL A 187 9.41 9.21 -12.76
CA VAL A 187 10.03 8.02 -12.19
C VAL A 187 9.14 6.80 -12.48
N ASN A 188 9.74 5.75 -13.05
CA ASN A 188 9.10 4.44 -13.18
C ASN A 188 9.67 3.51 -12.11
N ALA A 189 8.81 2.99 -11.24
CA ALA A 189 9.20 2.13 -10.11
C ALA A 189 9.15 0.63 -10.42
N LEU A 190 8.83 0.23 -11.64
CA LEU A 190 8.73 -1.17 -12.03
C LEU A 190 10.12 -1.80 -12.27
N TRP A 191 10.14 -3.12 -12.39
CA TRP A 191 11.35 -3.88 -12.72
C TRP A 191 12.04 -3.38 -13.98
N PRO A 192 13.38 -3.43 -14.06
CA PRO A 192 14.15 -2.93 -15.21
C PRO A 192 13.74 -3.54 -16.55
N GLU A 193 13.34 -4.82 -16.58
CA GLU A 193 12.91 -5.53 -17.79
C GLU A 193 11.60 -4.95 -18.34
N LEU A 194 10.67 -4.58 -17.44
CA LEU A 194 9.42 -3.91 -17.83
C LEU A 194 9.70 -2.51 -18.34
N PHE A 195 10.57 -1.77 -17.65
CA PHE A 195 10.97 -0.43 -18.07
C PHE A 195 11.62 -0.42 -19.46
N ARG A 196 12.41 -1.46 -19.81
CA ARG A 196 13.02 -1.61 -21.14
C ARG A 196 12.06 -2.16 -22.19
N GLY A 197 10.89 -2.69 -21.78
CA GLY A 197 9.93 -3.34 -22.67
C GLY A 197 10.35 -4.75 -23.09
N GLU A 198 11.20 -5.41 -22.33
CA GLU A 198 11.76 -6.75 -22.60
C GLU A 198 10.93 -7.86 -21.94
N ALA A 199 10.26 -7.55 -20.84
CA ALA A 199 9.42 -8.51 -20.12
C ALA A 199 8.07 -8.68 -20.81
N LYS A 200 7.50 -9.88 -20.67
CA LYS A 200 6.11 -10.13 -21.05
C LYS A 200 5.18 -9.32 -20.12
N THR A 201 4.18 -8.74 -20.70
CA THR A 201 3.15 -7.99 -20.00
C THR A 201 1.79 -8.25 -20.66
N PRO A 202 0.69 -8.29 -19.90
CA PRO A 202 -0.65 -8.37 -20.47
C PRO A 202 -1.07 -7.06 -21.16
N LEU A 203 -0.31 -5.99 -21.00
CA LEU A 203 -0.61 -4.69 -21.59
C LEU A 203 -0.21 -4.66 -23.06
N GLU A 204 -1.04 -4.01 -23.89
CA GLU A 204 -0.79 -3.89 -25.35
C GLU A 204 0.49 -3.11 -25.69
N ARG A 205 0.93 -2.23 -24.80
CA ARG A 205 2.10 -1.36 -25.00
C ARG A 205 3.14 -1.60 -23.92
N PRO A 206 4.18 -2.42 -24.19
CA PRO A 206 5.30 -2.58 -23.28
C PRO A 206 6.19 -1.34 -23.25
N GLY A 207 7.02 -1.22 -22.22
CA GLY A 207 8.01 -0.16 -22.08
C GLY A 207 7.59 0.91 -21.07
N ARG A 208 7.96 2.15 -21.36
CA ARG A 208 7.88 3.26 -20.40
C ARG A 208 7.36 4.54 -21.03
N ILE A 209 6.97 5.48 -20.19
CA ILE A 209 6.70 6.88 -20.59
C ILE A 209 8.03 7.51 -21.08
N PRO A 210 8.06 8.17 -22.23
CA PRO A 210 9.28 8.83 -22.73
C PRO A 210 9.88 9.78 -21.69
N GLY A 211 11.20 9.83 -21.61
CA GLY A 211 11.92 10.69 -20.66
C GLY A 211 11.92 10.22 -19.19
N SER A 212 11.17 9.16 -18.83
CA SER A 212 11.20 8.65 -17.46
C SER A 212 12.52 7.96 -17.12
N VAL A 213 12.91 8.05 -15.84
CA VAL A 213 14.02 7.28 -15.25
C VAL A 213 13.47 6.07 -14.52
N ASN A 214 14.27 5.01 -14.39
CA ASN A 214 13.89 3.84 -13.63
C ASN A 214 14.52 3.89 -12.24
N VAL A 215 13.69 3.79 -11.22
CA VAL A 215 14.06 3.54 -9.83
C VAL A 215 13.21 2.36 -9.38
N PRO A 216 13.65 1.12 -9.61
CA PRO A 216 12.88 -0.07 -9.30
C PRO A 216 12.55 -0.12 -7.80
N PHE A 217 11.29 -0.45 -7.45
CA PHE A 217 10.91 -0.55 -6.04
C PHE A 217 11.77 -1.60 -5.29
N THR A 218 12.22 -2.65 -5.97
CA THR A 218 13.12 -3.68 -5.41
C THR A 218 14.50 -3.14 -5.04
N GLU A 219 14.93 -2.01 -5.59
CA GLU A 219 16.19 -1.36 -5.25
C GLU A 219 16.05 -0.36 -4.10
N THR A 220 14.83 -0.08 -3.63
CA THR A 220 14.58 0.82 -2.48
C THR A 220 14.62 0.11 -1.14
N ALA A 221 14.68 -1.23 -1.15
CA ALA A 221 14.81 -2.04 0.05
C ALA A 221 16.18 -2.74 0.13
N ASN A 222 16.59 -3.07 1.34
CA ASN A 222 17.71 -3.93 1.68
C ASN A 222 17.32 -5.41 1.52
N GLU A 223 18.29 -6.32 1.69
CA GLU A 223 18.05 -7.77 1.59
C GLU A 223 17.09 -8.29 2.68
N ASP A 224 17.01 -7.61 3.83
CA ASP A 224 16.11 -7.93 4.93
C ASP A 224 14.73 -7.25 4.82
N GLY A 225 14.42 -6.64 3.68
CA GLY A 225 13.16 -5.95 3.39
C GLY A 225 13.06 -4.53 3.96
N THR A 226 14.02 -4.07 4.76
CA THR A 226 14.00 -2.69 5.27
C THR A 226 14.28 -1.65 4.19
N LEU A 227 13.74 -0.46 4.34
CA LEU A 227 13.97 0.64 3.42
C LEU A 227 15.42 1.17 3.52
N LYS A 228 15.96 1.62 2.38
CA LYS A 228 17.30 2.22 2.29
C LYS A 228 17.30 3.68 2.69
#